data_a41ad1f3545c54f956234409ccae4084
#
_entry.id   a41ad1f3545c54f956234409ccae4084
#
_cell.length_a   1.000
_cell.length_b   1.000
_cell.length_c   1.000
_cell.angle_alpha   90.00
_cell.angle_beta   90.00
_cell.angle_gamma   90.00
#
_symmetry.space_group_name_H-M   'P 1'
#
loop_
_entity.id
_entity.type
_entity.pdbx_description
1 polymer ?
#
loop_
_entity_poly.entity_id
_entity_poly.type
_entity_poly.pdbx_seq_one_letter_code
_entity_poly.pdbx_strand_id
1 'polypeptide(L)'
;MRARHRLSKLLLRQGIVYSGGHAWTAKHDAWLRRQHFVPAATQLTYESDYEAVLSVAARRDRLDAAITAMAADSEFTPLVRRLGCLKGVSTLTAFALAVEIGDWHRFTGNTIGSFVGLVPSESSSGASRVQGPITKTGNTHVRRLLVEAAWHHRSSYRPGKTMRDRWELSTPAARARGDAGNRRLNARWNTFTARRKKPVIANVAIARELAGWCWSLAVMDD
;
A
#
# COMPACT_ATOMS: atom_id res chain seq x y z
N MET A 1 14.07 5.43 0.27
CA MET A 1 14.91 4.37 -0.35
C MET A 1 16.32 4.84 -0.71
N ARG A 2 16.51 5.95 -1.43
CA ARG A 2 17.85 6.40 -1.90
C ARG A 2 18.89 6.55 -0.78
N ALA A 3 18.55 7.19 0.36
CA ALA A 3 19.49 7.36 1.49
C ALA A 3 19.96 6.01 2.05
N ARG A 4 19.03 5.09 2.34
CA ARG A 4 19.36 3.73 2.79
C ARG A 4 20.25 2.96 1.80
N HIS A 5 19.99 3.12 0.51
CA HIS A 5 20.79 2.50 -0.56
C HIS A 5 22.23 3.04 -0.59
N ARG A 6 22.43 4.38 -0.48
CA ARG A 6 23.75 4.98 -0.45
C ARG A 6 24.56 4.45 0.71
N LEU A 7 23.99 4.52 1.93
CA LEU A 7 24.65 4.01 3.14
C LEU A 7 25.02 2.52 3.02
N SER A 8 24.09 1.67 2.56
CA SER A 8 24.37 0.24 2.36
C SER A 8 25.49 0.00 1.33
N LYS A 9 25.54 0.78 0.25
CA LYS A 9 26.57 0.65 -0.78
C LYS A 9 27.93 1.16 -0.31
N LEU A 10 27.96 2.18 0.55
CA LEU A 10 29.20 2.64 1.19
C LEU A 10 29.77 1.52 2.07
N LEU A 11 28.97 0.96 2.98
CA LEU A 11 29.38 -0.15 3.84
C LEU A 11 29.89 -1.35 3.02
N LEU A 12 29.18 -1.73 1.98
CA LEU A 12 29.56 -2.84 1.11
C LEU A 12 30.90 -2.60 0.43
N ARG A 13 31.17 -1.38 -0.04
CA ARG A 13 32.48 -1.01 -0.64
C ARG A 13 33.61 -1.09 0.36
N GLN A 14 33.33 -0.90 1.65
CA GLN A 14 34.30 -1.09 2.74
C GLN A 14 34.39 -2.54 3.25
N GLY A 15 33.72 -3.49 2.56
CA GLY A 15 33.70 -4.88 2.97
C GLY A 15 32.84 -5.17 4.21
N ILE A 16 32.02 -4.21 4.66
CA ILE A 16 31.24 -4.31 5.88
C ILE A 16 29.82 -4.77 5.53
N VAL A 17 29.42 -5.91 6.08
CA VAL A 17 28.09 -6.52 5.87
C VAL A 17 27.45 -6.81 7.22
N TYR A 18 26.21 -6.38 7.39
CA TYR A 18 25.42 -6.69 8.59
C TYR A 18 24.89 -8.12 8.53
N SER A 19 25.25 -8.93 9.52
CA SER A 19 24.82 -10.34 9.66
C SER A 19 23.82 -10.57 10.80
N GLY A 20 23.38 -9.52 11.51
CA GLY A 20 22.56 -9.61 12.72
C GLY A 20 21.06 -9.80 12.49
N GLY A 21 20.62 -10.18 11.27
CA GLY A 21 19.22 -10.39 10.90
C GLY A 21 18.68 -9.32 9.93
N HIS A 22 17.43 -8.90 10.14
CA HIS A 22 16.81 -7.92 9.22
C HIS A 22 17.43 -6.53 9.37
N ALA A 23 17.77 -5.93 8.23
CA ALA A 23 18.25 -4.54 8.16
C ALA A 23 17.12 -3.53 8.50
N TRP A 24 17.50 -2.34 8.94
CA TRP A 24 16.62 -1.21 9.26
C TRP A 24 15.70 -1.43 10.46
N THR A 25 16.10 -2.33 11.38
CA THR A 25 15.54 -2.52 12.72
C THR A 25 16.33 -1.73 13.74
N ALA A 26 15.82 -1.59 14.98
CA ALA A 26 16.55 -0.96 16.09
C ALA A 26 17.91 -1.63 16.34
N LYS A 27 18.00 -2.97 16.20
CA LYS A 27 19.27 -3.72 16.32
C LYS A 27 20.26 -3.34 15.21
N HIS A 28 19.78 -3.17 13.98
CA HIS A 28 20.61 -2.71 12.86
C HIS A 28 21.06 -1.25 13.07
N ASP A 29 20.19 -0.37 13.54
CA ASP A 29 20.53 1.01 13.86
C ASP A 29 21.62 1.09 14.94
N ALA A 30 21.48 0.32 16.03
CA ALA A 30 22.51 0.22 17.06
C ALA A 30 23.84 -0.31 16.54
N TRP A 31 23.83 -1.19 15.54
CA TRP A 31 25.01 -1.67 14.84
C TRP A 31 25.61 -0.59 13.95
N LEU A 32 24.79 0.16 13.19
CA LEU A 32 25.25 1.30 12.38
C LEU A 32 25.96 2.35 13.24
N ARG A 33 25.41 2.72 14.40
CA ARG A 33 26.02 3.71 15.32
C ARG A 33 27.43 3.36 15.80
N ARG A 34 27.83 2.10 15.71
CA ARG A 34 29.15 1.60 16.13
C ARG A 34 30.15 1.50 14.98
N GLN A 35 29.74 1.77 13.75
CA GLN A 35 30.67 1.75 12.63
C GLN A 35 31.57 2.98 12.67
N HIS A 36 32.86 2.75 12.46
CA HIS A 36 33.87 3.78 12.45
C HIS A 36 34.89 3.51 11.34
N PHE A 37 35.38 4.57 10.70
CA PHE A 37 36.30 4.47 9.56
C PHE A 37 37.54 5.31 9.84
N VAL A 38 38.74 4.72 9.68
CA VAL A 38 40.02 5.40 9.87
C VAL A 38 40.24 6.52 8.86
N PRO A 39 39.94 6.39 7.54
CA PRO A 39 40.08 7.50 6.62
C PRO A 39 38.99 8.56 6.90
N ALA A 40 39.43 9.77 7.26
CA ALA A 40 38.52 10.89 7.62
C ALA A 40 37.46 11.18 6.55
N ALA A 41 37.83 11.10 5.25
CA ALA A 41 36.90 11.30 4.16
C ALA A 41 35.79 10.22 4.12
N THR A 42 36.12 8.96 4.44
CA THR A 42 35.15 7.85 4.52
C THR A 42 34.25 8.04 5.73
N GLN A 43 34.80 8.42 6.88
CA GLN A 43 34.04 8.71 8.08
C GLN A 43 33.03 9.84 7.84
N LEU A 44 33.45 10.95 7.28
CA LEU A 44 32.58 12.08 6.95
C LEU A 44 31.46 11.69 5.99
N THR A 45 31.79 10.90 4.96
CA THR A 45 30.77 10.41 4.00
C THR A 45 29.78 9.48 4.68
N TYR A 46 30.26 8.60 5.58
CA TYR A 46 29.41 7.69 6.35
C TYR A 46 28.44 8.47 7.25
N GLU A 47 28.96 9.42 8.02
CA GLU A 47 28.14 10.25 8.92
C GLU A 47 27.07 11.01 8.15
N SER A 48 27.42 11.65 7.02
CA SER A 48 26.50 12.37 6.17
C SER A 48 25.41 11.46 5.60
N ASP A 49 25.76 10.26 5.10
CA ASP A 49 24.79 9.30 4.58
C ASP A 49 23.88 8.72 5.67
N TYR A 50 24.43 8.50 6.89
CA TYR A 50 23.66 8.03 8.02
C TYR A 50 22.69 9.10 8.53
N GLU A 51 23.14 10.35 8.67
CA GLU A 51 22.30 11.50 9.01
C GLU A 51 21.14 11.68 8.01
N ALA A 52 21.42 11.54 6.72
CA ALA A 52 20.39 11.58 5.68
C ALA A 52 19.34 10.48 5.87
N VAL A 53 19.71 9.28 6.33
CA VAL A 53 18.75 8.20 6.66
C VAL A 53 17.88 8.60 7.84
N LEU A 54 18.48 9.13 8.93
CA LEU A 54 17.76 9.56 10.12
C LEU A 54 16.79 10.71 9.82
N SER A 55 17.25 11.72 9.08
CA SER A 55 16.44 12.88 8.68
C SER A 55 15.21 12.47 7.87
N VAL A 56 15.40 11.60 6.87
CA VAL A 56 14.27 11.10 6.06
C VAL A 56 13.31 10.25 6.89
N ALA A 57 13.81 9.45 7.84
CA ALA A 57 12.97 8.67 8.75
C ALA A 57 12.13 9.59 9.65
N ALA A 58 12.75 10.56 10.31
CA ALA A 58 12.07 11.53 11.16
C ALA A 58 11.03 12.36 10.40
N ARG A 59 11.35 12.77 9.17
CA ARG A 59 10.40 13.48 8.29
C ARG A 59 9.19 12.60 7.97
N ARG A 60 9.41 11.34 7.61
CA ARG A 60 8.31 10.39 7.36
C ARG A 60 7.42 10.27 8.58
N ASP A 61 7.99 10.05 9.76
CA ASP A 61 7.22 9.82 10.98
C ASP A 61 6.38 11.05 11.36
N ARG A 62 6.92 12.27 11.17
CA ARG A 62 6.15 13.50 11.35
C ARG A 62 4.98 13.62 10.35
N LEU A 63 5.21 13.27 9.07
CA LEU A 63 4.17 13.31 8.05
C LEU A 63 3.10 12.25 8.30
N ASP A 64 3.49 11.04 8.69
CA ASP A 64 2.56 9.96 9.03
C ASP A 64 1.67 10.36 10.23
N ALA A 65 2.25 11.01 11.25
CA ALA A 65 1.51 11.54 12.40
C ALA A 65 0.54 12.65 11.98
N ALA A 66 0.98 13.60 11.15
CA ALA A 66 0.13 14.68 10.65
C ALA A 66 -1.04 14.16 9.79
N ILE A 67 -0.78 13.21 8.89
CA ILE A 67 -1.83 12.56 8.08
C ILE A 67 -2.80 11.80 8.97
N THR A 68 -2.31 11.10 10.00
CA THR A 68 -3.17 10.38 10.95
C THR A 68 -4.09 11.33 11.72
N ALA A 69 -3.59 12.50 12.12
CA ALA A 69 -4.40 13.53 12.76
C ALA A 69 -5.48 14.08 11.81
N MET A 70 -5.12 14.43 10.58
CA MET A 70 -6.09 14.86 9.57
C MET A 70 -7.13 13.78 9.23
N ALA A 71 -6.72 12.52 9.19
CA ALA A 71 -7.64 11.41 8.96
C ALA A 71 -8.64 11.20 10.11
N ALA A 72 -8.29 11.62 11.32
CA ALA A 72 -9.16 11.52 12.49
C ALA A 72 -10.17 12.66 12.61
N ASP A 73 -9.80 13.87 12.11
CA ASP A 73 -10.60 15.09 12.20
C ASP A 73 -10.44 15.94 10.94
N SER A 74 -11.24 15.64 9.92
CA SER A 74 -11.35 16.38 8.66
C SER A 74 -12.61 15.94 7.90
N GLU A 75 -12.90 16.62 6.80
CA GLU A 75 -13.96 16.23 5.85
C GLU A 75 -13.80 14.81 5.30
N PHE A 76 -12.58 14.27 5.29
CA PHE A 76 -12.28 12.91 4.82
C PHE A 76 -12.52 11.84 5.89
N THR A 77 -12.72 12.20 7.15
CA THR A 77 -12.82 11.24 8.28
C THR A 77 -13.86 10.15 8.07
N PRO A 78 -15.12 10.44 7.66
CA PRO A 78 -16.12 9.41 7.42
C PRO A 78 -15.67 8.43 6.34
N LEU A 79 -15.17 8.94 5.22
CA LEU A 79 -14.67 8.12 4.11
C LEU A 79 -13.48 7.25 4.53
N VAL A 80 -12.50 7.82 5.25
CA VAL A 80 -11.33 7.09 5.75
C VAL A 80 -11.74 5.93 6.66
N ARG A 81 -12.72 6.16 7.55
CA ARG A 81 -13.25 5.13 8.45
C ARG A 81 -13.91 3.99 7.66
N ARG A 82 -14.74 4.31 6.67
CA ARG A 82 -15.38 3.32 5.79
C ARG A 82 -14.35 2.50 5.00
N LEU A 83 -13.40 3.15 4.33
CA LEU A 83 -12.34 2.47 3.59
C LEU A 83 -11.44 1.60 4.48
N GLY A 84 -11.20 2.03 5.73
CA GLY A 84 -10.45 1.29 6.74
C GLY A 84 -11.07 -0.06 7.12
N CYS A 85 -12.31 -0.35 6.72
CA CYS A 85 -12.94 -1.65 6.88
C CYS A 85 -12.37 -2.73 5.94
N LEU A 86 -11.61 -2.34 4.93
CA LEU A 86 -10.96 -3.28 4.00
C LEU A 86 -9.57 -3.70 4.49
N LYS A 87 -9.28 -4.99 4.39
CA LYS A 87 -7.96 -5.55 4.69
C LYS A 87 -6.92 -4.99 3.74
N GLY A 88 -5.78 -4.58 4.28
CA GLY A 88 -4.70 -3.95 3.50
C GLY A 88 -4.85 -2.44 3.31
N VAL A 89 -6.02 -1.87 3.62
CA VAL A 89 -6.24 -0.41 3.58
C VAL A 89 -6.03 0.14 4.99
N SER A 90 -4.85 0.71 5.24
CA SER A 90 -4.50 1.41 6.49
C SER A 90 -5.11 2.81 6.52
N THR A 91 -5.07 3.50 7.66
CA THR A 91 -5.49 4.90 7.77
C THR A 91 -4.78 5.79 6.74
N LEU A 92 -3.46 5.66 6.62
CA LEU A 92 -2.68 6.42 5.62
C LEU A 92 -3.10 6.08 4.18
N THR A 93 -3.33 4.80 3.89
CA THR A 93 -3.80 4.35 2.57
C THR A 93 -5.20 4.89 2.27
N ALA A 94 -6.12 4.81 3.23
CA ALA A 94 -7.49 5.31 3.09
C ALA A 94 -7.51 6.81 2.86
N PHE A 95 -6.72 7.57 3.64
CA PHE A 95 -6.60 9.02 3.48
C PHE A 95 -6.03 9.39 2.10
N ALA A 96 -4.96 8.72 1.67
CA ALA A 96 -4.38 8.95 0.35
C ALA A 96 -5.38 8.63 -0.79
N LEU A 97 -6.15 7.55 -0.67
CA LEU A 97 -7.21 7.22 -1.63
C LEU A 97 -8.31 8.29 -1.64
N ALA A 98 -8.71 8.79 -0.46
CA ALA A 98 -9.73 9.84 -0.35
C ALA A 98 -9.31 11.13 -1.06
N VAL A 99 -8.10 11.61 -0.79
CA VAL A 99 -7.55 12.85 -1.36
C VAL A 99 -7.29 12.72 -2.86
N GLU A 100 -6.69 11.62 -3.31
CA GLU A 100 -6.26 11.44 -4.70
C GLU A 100 -7.42 11.18 -5.67
N ILE A 101 -8.50 10.56 -5.19
CA ILE A 101 -9.68 10.27 -6.02
C ILE A 101 -10.67 11.45 -5.97
N GLY A 102 -10.79 12.10 -4.81
CA GLY A 102 -11.70 13.23 -4.59
C GLY A 102 -13.16 12.79 -4.67
N ASP A 103 -13.88 13.23 -5.69
CA ASP A 103 -15.28 12.86 -5.88
C ASP A 103 -15.45 11.44 -6.41
N TRP A 104 -15.92 10.54 -5.54
CA TRP A 104 -16.16 9.14 -5.83
C TRP A 104 -17.47 8.91 -6.60
N HIS A 105 -18.43 9.83 -6.52
CA HIS A 105 -19.75 9.70 -7.18
C HIS A 105 -19.66 9.82 -8.70
N ARG A 106 -18.60 10.42 -9.24
CA ARG A 106 -18.33 10.45 -10.69
C ARG A 106 -17.98 9.10 -11.30
N PHE A 107 -17.81 8.05 -10.48
CA PHE A 107 -17.48 6.71 -10.91
C PHE A 107 -18.58 5.70 -10.58
N THR A 108 -18.46 4.52 -11.16
CA THR A 108 -19.17 3.30 -10.79
C THR A 108 -18.16 2.23 -10.37
N GLY A 109 -18.62 1.15 -9.76
CA GLY A 109 -17.77 0.01 -9.43
C GLY A 109 -17.03 -0.59 -10.63
N ASN A 110 -17.56 -0.41 -11.84
CA ASN A 110 -16.91 -0.86 -13.08
C ASN A 110 -15.90 0.15 -13.63
N THR A 111 -16.20 1.45 -13.55
CA THR A 111 -15.39 2.51 -14.16
C THR A 111 -14.19 2.93 -13.32
N ILE A 112 -14.26 2.79 -11.97
CA ILE A 112 -13.15 3.13 -11.07
C ILE A 112 -11.87 2.34 -11.43
N GLY A 113 -11.99 1.06 -11.81
CA GLY A 113 -10.87 0.24 -12.26
C GLY A 113 -10.19 0.77 -13.51
N SER A 114 -10.96 1.37 -14.44
CA SER A 114 -10.45 2.02 -15.65
C SER A 114 -9.73 3.32 -15.33
N PHE A 115 -10.31 4.15 -14.44
CA PHE A 115 -9.70 5.40 -14.00
C PHE A 115 -8.32 5.20 -13.36
N VAL A 116 -8.11 4.13 -12.60
CA VAL A 116 -6.81 3.82 -11.99
C VAL A 116 -5.91 2.96 -12.90
N GLY A 117 -6.34 2.65 -14.13
CA GLY A 117 -5.56 1.89 -15.11
C GLY A 117 -5.28 0.45 -14.73
N LEU A 118 -6.19 -0.19 -14.00
CA LEU A 118 -6.13 -1.60 -13.60
C LEU A 118 -6.93 -2.53 -14.54
N VAL A 119 -7.49 -1.99 -15.63
CA VAL A 119 -8.15 -2.79 -16.67
C VAL A 119 -7.14 -3.27 -17.69
N PRO A 120 -7.30 -4.50 -18.24
CA PRO A 120 -6.45 -4.96 -19.32
C PRO A 120 -6.64 -4.08 -20.56
N SER A 121 -5.57 -3.88 -21.32
CA SER A 121 -5.68 -3.39 -22.69
C SER A 121 -6.37 -4.46 -23.55
N GLU A 122 -7.16 -4.04 -24.48
CA GLU A 122 -7.88 -4.94 -25.39
C GLU A 122 -7.47 -4.64 -26.82
N SER A 123 -7.07 -5.67 -27.54
CA SER A 123 -6.86 -5.63 -28.97
C SER A 123 -7.72 -6.72 -29.56
N SER A 124 -8.94 -6.36 -29.98
CA SER A 124 -9.91 -7.30 -30.49
C SER A 124 -10.25 -6.94 -31.95
N SER A 125 -10.28 -7.94 -32.82
CA SER A 125 -10.74 -7.82 -34.18
C SER A 125 -11.77 -8.93 -34.49
N GLY A 126 -13.01 -8.56 -34.76
CA GLY A 126 -14.07 -9.50 -35.14
C GLY A 126 -14.27 -10.62 -34.10
N ALA A 127 -14.00 -11.86 -34.46
CA ALA A 127 -14.19 -13.05 -33.61
C ALA A 127 -13.06 -13.29 -32.58
N SER A 128 -11.95 -12.55 -32.65
CA SER A 128 -10.79 -12.75 -31.75
C SER A 128 -10.72 -11.68 -30.65
N ARG A 129 -10.74 -12.12 -29.37
CA ARG A 129 -10.56 -11.23 -28.22
C ARG A 129 -9.21 -11.47 -27.57
N VAL A 130 -8.28 -10.54 -27.73
CA VAL A 130 -6.95 -10.60 -27.12
C VAL A 130 -6.85 -9.53 -26.02
N GLN A 131 -6.62 -10.00 -24.79
CA GLN A 131 -6.38 -9.12 -23.64
C GLN A 131 -4.89 -9.04 -23.35
N GLY A 132 -4.36 -7.82 -23.33
CA GLY A 132 -2.97 -7.50 -23.00
C GLY A 132 -2.77 -7.19 -21.50
N PRO A 133 -1.62 -6.60 -21.15
CA PRO A 133 -1.35 -6.11 -19.79
C PRO A 133 -2.33 -4.98 -19.42
N ILE A 134 -2.32 -4.58 -18.14
CA ILE A 134 -3.11 -3.42 -17.68
C ILE A 134 -2.68 -2.14 -18.40
N THR A 135 -3.64 -1.25 -18.65
CA THR A 135 -3.43 0.01 -19.39
C THR A 135 -2.43 0.95 -18.71
N LYS A 136 -2.35 0.92 -17.38
CA LYS A 136 -1.51 1.81 -16.54
C LYS A 136 -1.80 3.31 -16.74
N THR A 137 -2.93 3.64 -17.30
CA THR A 137 -3.43 5.03 -17.43
C THR A 137 -3.88 5.57 -16.07
N GLY A 138 -4.11 6.87 -15.98
CA GLY A 138 -4.66 7.52 -14.79
C GLY A 138 -3.70 7.58 -13.59
N ASN A 139 -4.24 7.67 -12.38
CA ASN A 139 -3.47 7.95 -11.17
C ASN A 139 -2.55 6.78 -10.77
N THR A 140 -1.24 7.00 -10.93
CA THR A 140 -0.22 5.98 -10.63
C THR A 140 -0.05 5.73 -9.13
N HIS A 141 -0.30 6.74 -8.29
CA HIS A 141 -0.20 6.62 -6.83
C HIS A 141 -1.32 5.74 -6.29
N VAL A 142 -2.57 6.04 -6.66
CA VAL A 142 -3.75 5.23 -6.30
C VAL A 142 -3.58 3.79 -6.76
N ARG A 143 -3.14 3.57 -8.02
CA ARG A 143 -2.88 2.23 -8.53
C ARG A 143 -1.88 1.47 -7.69
N ARG A 144 -0.76 2.10 -7.32
CA ARG A 144 0.25 1.49 -6.46
C ARG A 144 -0.32 1.09 -5.10
N LEU A 145 -1.05 2.01 -4.44
CA LEU A 145 -1.68 1.74 -3.14
C LEU A 145 -2.63 0.55 -3.20
N LEU A 146 -3.48 0.47 -4.23
CA LEU A 146 -4.41 -0.64 -4.42
C LEU A 146 -3.69 -1.97 -4.69
N VAL A 147 -2.60 -1.95 -5.48
CA VAL A 147 -1.80 -3.15 -5.76
C VAL A 147 -1.08 -3.64 -4.50
N GLU A 148 -0.54 -2.73 -3.69
CA GLU A 148 0.07 -3.07 -2.40
C GLU A 148 -0.97 -3.62 -1.42
N ALA A 149 -2.13 -2.98 -1.29
CA ALA A 149 -3.24 -3.43 -0.44
C ALA A 149 -3.78 -4.82 -0.85
N ALA A 150 -3.83 -5.10 -2.14
CA ALA A 150 -4.35 -6.36 -2.68
C ALA A 150 -3.55 -7.60 -2.22
N TRP A 151 -2.23 -7.47 -1.98
CA TRP A 151 -1.40 -8.57 -1.48
C TRP A 151 -1.86 -9.12 -0.13
N HIS A 152 -2.49 -8.29 0.70
CA HIS A 152 -3.00 -8.72 2.01
C HIS A 152 -4.12 -9.76 1.91
N HIS A 153 -4.85 -9.81 0.79
CA HIS A 153 -5.92 -10.79 0.58
C HIS A 153 -5.43 -12.19 0.21
N ARG A 154 -4.11 -12.37 0.00
CA ARG A 154 -3.52 -13.69 -0.25
C ARG A 154 -3.60 -14.61 0.96
N SER A 155 -3.35 -14.10 2.14
CA SER A 155 -3.46 -14.87 3.38
C SER A 155 -4.92 -15.03 3.78
N SER A 156 -5.22 -16.13 4.51
CA SER A 156 -6.57 -16.41 5.02
C SER A 156 -7.16 -15.17 5.71
N TYR A 157 -8.45 -14.97 5.49
CA TYR A 157 -9.14 -13.83 6.05
C TYR A 157 -9.60 -14.12 7.48
N ARG A 158 -8.97 -13.44 8.42
CA ARG A 158 -9.39 -13.37 9.84
C ARG A 158 -9.17 -11.95 10.32
N PRO A 159 -10.22 -11.23 10.79
CA PRO A 159 -10.04 -9.89 11.36
C PRO A 159 -9.17 -9.93 12.61
N GLY A 160 -7.96 -9.34 12.52
CA GLY A 160 -7.08 -9.16 13.68
C GLY A 160 -7.51 -7.98 14.55
N LYS A 161 -6.83 -7.76 15.69
CA LYS A 161 -7.14 -6.68 16.63
C LYS A 161 -7.17 -5.32 15.94
N THR A 162 -6.12 -4.93 15.23
CA THR A 162 -6.01 -3.63 14.53
C THR A 162 -7.15 -3.39 13.53
N MET A 163 -7.67 -4.45 12.89
CA MET A 163 -8.81 -4.31 11.99
C MET A 163 -10.10 -4.11 12.76
N ARG A 164 -10.30 -4.84 13.85
CA ARG A 164 -11.46 -4.66 14.74
C ARG A 164 -11.48 -3.26 15.35
N ASP A 165 -10.34 -2.77 15.85
CA ASP A 165 -10.22 -1.43 16.40
C ASP A 165 -10.63 -0.34 15.38
N ARG A 166 -10.29 -0.52 14.08
CA ARG A 166 -10.76 0.38 13.01
C ARG A 166 -12.25 0.24 12.70
N TRP A 167 -12.79 -0.97 12.81
CA TRP A 167 -14.20 -1.22 12.63
C TRP A 167 -15.08 -0.54 13.68
N GLU A 168 -14.57 -0.41 14.93
CA GLU A 168 -15.29 0.32 16.00
C GLU A 168 -15.50 1.81 15.64
N LEU A 169 -14.65 2.37 14.77
CA LEU A 169 -14.76 3.75 14.31
C LEU A 169 -15.71 3.93 13.11
N SER A 170 -16.33 2.84 12.62
CA SER A 170 -17.14 2.84 11.40
C SER A 170 -18.57 2.39 11.67
N THR A 171 -19.51 2.73 10.77
CA THR A 171 -20.90 2.31 10.89
C THR A 171 -21.05 0.80 10.74
N PRO A 172 -22.10 0.18 11.33
CA PRO A 172 -22.38 -1.25 11.15
C PRO A 172 -22.53 -1.64 9.68
N ALA A 173 -23.14 -0.79 8.85
CA ALA A 173 -23.33 -1.02 7.42
C ALA A 173 -21.99 -1.07 6.68
N ALA A 174 -21.09 -0.11 6.94
CA ALA A 174 -19.75 -0.09 6.34
C ALA A 174 -18.89 -1.28 6.79
N ARG A 175 -18.99 -1.69 8.08
CA ARG A 175 -18.34 -2.91 8.58
C ARG A 175 -18.79 -4.16 7.84
N ALA A 176 -20.11 -4.34 7.72
CA ALA A 176 -20.69 -5.48 7.00
C ALA A 176 -20.27 -5.48 5.53
N ARG A 177 -20.27 -4.31 4.87
CA ARG A 177 -19.83 -4.16 3.48
C ARG A 177 -18.34 -4.48 3.32
N GLY A 178 -17.49 -3.97 4.21
CA GLY A 178 -16.06 -4.25 4.23
C GLY A 178 -15.76 -5.74 4.49
N ASP A 179 -16.45 -6.38 5.44
CA ASP A 179 -16.32 -7.82 5.71
C ASP A 179 -16.67 -8.66 4.48
N ALA A 180 -17.82 -8.35 3.83
CA ALA A 180 -18.21 -9.02 2.59
C ALA A 180 -17.14 -8.88 1.48
N GLY A 181 -16.59 -7.68 1.31
CA GLY A 181 -15.50 -7.42 0.37
C GLY A 181 -14.25 -8.25 0.67
N ASN A 182 -13.84 -8.28 1.93
CA ASN A 182 -12.66 -9.03 2.37
C ASN A 182 -12.83 -10.54 2.15
N ARG A 183 -13.99 -11.11 2.46
CA ARG A 183 -14.30 -12.52 2.19
C ARG A 183 -14.26 -12.82 0.70
N ARG A 184 -14.90 -11.97 -0.10
CA ARG A 184 -14.93 -12.11 -1.57
C ARG A 184 -13.53 -12.07 -2.17
N LEU A 185 -12.70 -11.08 -1.81
CA LEU A 185 -11.35 -10.92 -2.34
C LEU A 185 -10.45 -12.10 -1.96
N ASN A 186 -10.56 -12.59 -0.72
CA ASN A 186 -9.82 -13.79 -0.29
C ASN A 186 -10.28 -15.05 -1.04
N ALA A 187 -11.57 -15.29 -1.18
CA ALA A 187 -12.10 -16.42 -1.94
C ALA A 187 -11.66 -16.38 -3.41
N ARG A 188 -11.64 -15.19 -4.02
CA ARG A 188 -11.16 -15.02 -5.38
C ARG A 188 -9.66 -15.26 -5.51
N TRP A 189 -8.86 -14.84 -4.51
CA TRP A 189 -7.43 -15.17 -4.48
C TRP A 189 -7.23 -16.69 -4.45
N ASN A 190 -7.95 -17.40 -3.59
CA ASN A 190 -7.88 -18.86 -3.50
C ASN A 190 -8.25 -19.54 -4.85
N THR A 191 -9.27 -19.03 -5.54
CA THR A 191 -9.62 -19.50 -6.89
C THR A 191 -8.48 -19.32 -7.89
N PHE A 192 -7.79 -18.17 -7.86
CA PHE A 192 -6.62 -17.94 -8.73
C PHE A 192 -5.44 -18.86 -8.39
N THR A 193 -5.23 -19.11 -7.11
CA THR A 193 -4.19 -20.05 -6.64
C THR A 193 -4.49 -21.48 -7.09
N ALA A 194 -5.72 -21.94 -6.93
CA ALA A 194 -6.16 -23.27 -7.40
C ALA A 194 -5.99 -23.44 -8.93
N ARG A 195 -6.22 -22.36 -9.68
CA ARG A 195 -6.00 -22.32 -11.14
C ARG A 195 -4.52 -22.08 -11.52
N ARG A 196 -3.59 -22.13 -10.59
CA ARG A 196 -2.15 -21.89 -10.81
C ARG A 196 -1.82 -20.59 -11.54
N LYS A 197 -2.66 -19.56 -11.36
CA LYS A 197 -2.42 -18.25 -11.96
C LYS A 197 -1.18 -17.61 -11.33
N LYS A 198 -0.32 -16.98 -12.15
CA LYS A 198 0.88 -16.27 -11.65
C LYS A 198 0.47 -15.26 -10.56
N PRO A 199 1.10 -15.27 -9.38
CA PRO A 199 0.67 -14.43 -8.23
C PRO A 199 0.59 -12.94 -8.54
N VAL A 200 1.53 -12.39 -9.32
CA VAL A 200 1.50 -10.97 -9.72
C VAL A 200 0.28 -10.64 -10.58
N ILE A 201 -0.15 -11.54 -11.48
CA ILE A 201 -1.34 -11.34 -12.32
C ILE A 201 -2.60 -11.46 -11.47
N ALA A 202 -2.64 -12.44 -10.55
CA ALA A 202 -3.72 -12.59 -9.60
C ALA A 202 -3.87 -11.32 -8.73
N ASN A 203 -2.76 -10.79 -8.21
CA ASN A 203 -2.74 -9.60 -7.37
C ASN A 203 -3.32 -8.37 -8.08
N VAL A 204 -2.98 -8.15 -9.34
CA VAL A 204 -3.52 -7.04 -10.13
C VAL A 204 -5.03 -7.20 -10.36
N ALA A 205 -5.51 -8.43 -10.58
CA ALA A 205 -6.95 -8.69 -10.71
C ALA A 205 -7.70 -8.45 -9.38
N ILE A 206 -7.09 -8.80 -8.24
CA ILE A 206 -7.60 -8.47 -6.91
C ILE A 206 -7.58 -6.96 -6.68
N ALA A 207 -6.52 -6.25 -7.05
CA ALA A 207 -6.42 -4.79 -6.92
C ALA A 207 -7.54 -4.07 -7.71
N ARG A 208 -7.87 -4.56 -8.90
CA ARG A 208 -8.99 -4.02 -9.69
C ARG A 208 -10.34 -4.23 -8.96
N GLU A 209 -10.58 -5.42 -8.43
CA GLU A 209 -11.81 -5.71 -7.67
C GLU A 209 -11.85 -4.92 -6.36
N LEU A 210 -10.70 -4.76 -5.68
CA LEU A 210 -10.56 -3.93 -4.49
C LEU A 210 -10.93 -2.46 -4.75
N ALA A 211 -10.56 -1.91 -5.91
CA ALA A 211 -10.99 -0.56 -6.30
C ALA A 211 -12.52 -0.43 -6.33
N GLY A 212 -13.23 -1.43 -6.84
CA GLY A 212 -14.69 -1.47 -6.81
C GLY A 212 -15.26 -1.56 -5.38
N TRP A 213 -14.63 -2.32 -4.48
CA TRP A 213 -15.01 -2.36 -3.07
C TRP A 213 -14.74 -1.04 -2.35
N CYS A 214 -13.61 -0.38 -2.63
CA CYS A 214 -13.34 0.97 -2.14
C CYS A 214 -14.42 1.95 -2.60
N TRP A 215 -14.74 1.94 -3.89
CA TRP A 215 -15.82 2.75 -4.44
C TRP A 215 -17.15 2.49 -3.71
N SER A 216 -17.53 1.22 -3.53
CA SER A 216 -18.81 0.87 -2.92
C SER A 216 -18.93 1.29 -1.45
N LEU A 217 -17.80 1.44 -0.73
CA LEU A 217 -17.77 1.99 0.62
C LEU A 217 -17.72 3.52 0.61
N ALA A 218 -17.10 4.11 -0.41
CA ALA A 218 -16.96 5.55 -0.51
C ALA A 218 -18.30 6.25 -0.79
N VAL A 219 -19.16 5.65 -1.60
CA VAL A 219 -20.47 6.20 -2.00
C VAL A 219 -21.61 5.78 -1.06
N MET A 220 -21.31 5.13 0.06
CA MET A 220 -22.33 4.86 1.09
C MET A 220 -22.69 6.16 1.80
N ASP A 221 -23.98 6.34 2.05
CA ASP A 221 -24.48 7.35 2.98
C ASP A 221 -24.11 6.97 4.43
N ASP A 222 -23.91 7.98 5.28
CA ASP A 222 -23.60 7.80 6.70
C ASP A 222 -24.85 7.49 7.52
#